data_24e1b713935916302f92eaea091d23dc
#
_entry.id   24e1b713935916302f92eaea091d23dc
#
_cell.length_a   1.000
_cell.length_b   1.000
_cell.length_c   1.000
_cell.angle_alpha   90.00
_cell.angle_beta   90.00
_cell.angle_gamma   90.00
#
_symmetry.space_group_name_H-M   'P 1'
#
loop_
_entity.id
_entity.type
_entity.pdbx_description
1 polymer ?
#
loop_
_entity_poly.entity_id
_entity_poly.type
_entity_poly.pdbx_seq_one_letter_code
_entity_poly.pdbx_strand_id
1 'polypeptide(L)'
;MSDKDTAQGYVGNDRLLLGIVLAVVTFWLFAQTALNVAPDMRADLGITENWSNIAVSIAAIFSGIFTVVFGGLGDKFGRVKVTQIGVVLNIIGSLLIALSPSGTVVFLMAGRIIQGLSAACIMPSTLALLKSYYDGASRQRAVSYWSIGSWGGSGLCSLFGGAVASSFGWRYIFFASVVVSLISLYLIKGTPESKVENKGGSFDWPGLATFMVALVSLNIVIGQGAKLGWTSPVILGLVVVFFVSFAAFYHVESNSGNAFVDFKLFNNMTYAGATLSNFLLNGAAGTILVSLSLLQAGANMSSFEAGMVTLGYLIAILATIRVGEKLLQKWGARKPMIIGCAITATGIILTSLSFLYTWQYLIAAVAGFTLFGIGLGFYATPSTDAALSNVPAEQAGSAAGIYKMASSLGAAFGVALSAAIFTGLNGSGFVLLQNIFVGRTDNTEVRFAAMVALLFNVLMTLIAILAIMKTVPKKK
;
A
#
# COMPACT_ATOMS: atom_id res chain seq x y z
N MET A 1 7.37 -35.14 -21.31
CA MET A 1 7.08 -34.66 -19.97
C MET A 1 6.10 -33.53 -20.13
N SER A 2 4.90 -33.67 -19.60
CA SER A 2 3.86 -32.63 -19.68
C SER A 2 4.21 -31.52 -18.69
N ASP A 3 3.87 -30.26 -19.01
CA ASP A 3 4.02 -29.10 -18.09
C ASP A 3 3.42 -29.32 -16.68
N LYS A 4 2.56 -30.32 -16.54
CA LYS A 4 1.93 -30.74 -15.28
C LYS A 4 2.88 -31.41 -14.30
N ASP A 5 3.82 -32.23 -14.79
CA ASP A 5 4.75 -33.01 -13.93
C ASP A 5 5.87 -32.11 -13.36
N THR A 6 6.18 -31.01 -14.05
CA THR A 6 7.23 -30.08 -13.62
C THR A 6 6.76 -29.09 -12.54
N ALA A 7 5.46 -28.78 -12.46
CA ALA A 7 4.92 -27.85 -11.47
C ALA A 7 4.73 -28.48 -10.07
N GLN A 8 4.42 -29.80 -10.00
CA GLN A 8 4.17 -30.49 -8.73
C GLN A 8 5.42 -30.75 -7.88
N GLY A 9 6.63 -30.60 -8.45
CA GLY A 9 7.90 -30.79 -7.73
C GLY A 9 8.79 -29.57 -7.68
N TYR A 10 8.36 -28.42 -8.24
CA TYR A 10 9.19 -27.22 -8.30
C TYR A 10 9.24 -26.51 -6.95
N VAL A 11 10.46 -26.33 -6.44
CA VAL A 11 10.76 -25.53 -5.23
C VAL A 11 11.36 -24.21 -5.67
N GLY A 12 10.83 -23.11 -5.16
CA GLY A 12 11.31 -21.76 -5.46
C GLY A 12 12.77 -21.56 -5.03
N ASN A 13 13.52 -20.87 -5.87
CA ASN A 13 14.93 -20.58 -5.66
C ASN A 13 15.19 -19.07 -5.52
N ASP A 14 16.41 -18.69 -5.14
CA ASP A 14 16.79 -17.28 -4.95
C ASP A 14 16.74 -16.47 -6.27
N ARG A 15 16.89 -17.11 -7.43
CA ARG A 15 16.74 -16.46 -8.74
C ARG A 15 15.31 -15.99 -8.96
N LEU A 16 14.33 -16.87 -8.73
CA LEU A 16 12.91 -16.51 -8.80
C LEU A 16 12.55 -15.43 -7.78
N LEU A 17 13.03 -15.58 -6.53
CA LEU A 17 12.79 -14.62 -5.48
C LEU A 17 13.30 -13.22 -5.85
N LEU A 18 14.52 -13.13 -6.36
CA LEU A 18 15.06 -11.84 -6.83
C LEU A 18 14.23 -11.25 -7.97
N GLY A 19 13.82 -12.08 -8.95
CA GLY A 19 12.92 -11.66 -10.03
C GLY A 19 11.60 -11.10 -9.51
N ILE A 20 10.98 -11.76 -8.54
CA ILE A 20 9.76 -11.31 -7.86
C ILE A 20 10.00 -9.97 -7.14
N VAL A 21 11.06 -9.85 -6.37
CA VAL A 21 11.37 -8.61 -5.63
C VAL A 21 11.60 -7.43 -6.57
N LEU A 22 12.34 -7.65 -7.66
CA LEU A 22 12.54 -6.62 -8.68
C LEU A 22 11.23 -6.22 -9.36
N ALA A 23 10.33 -7.17 -9.65
CA ALA A 23 9.00 -6.85 -10.17
C ALA A 23 8.22 -5.93 -9.19
N VAL A 24 8.25 -6.23 -7.90
CA VAL A 24 7.58 -5.43 -6.85
C VAL A 24 8.19 -4.02 -6.73
N VAL A 25 9.50 -3.92 -6.84
CA VAL A 25 10.24 -2.65 -6.79
C VAL A 25 9.86 -1.73 -7.96
N THR A 26 9.51 -2.26 -9.15
CA THR A 26 9.11 -1.44 -10.31
C THR A 26 7.95 -0.51 -10.01
N PHE A 27 7.00 -0.92 -9.18
CA PHE A 27 5.89 -0.07 -8.76
C PHE A 27 6.26 0.78 -7.54
N TRP A 28 6.71 0.16 -6.46
CA TRP A 28 6.87 0.86 -5.18
C TRP A 28 8.02 1.86 -5.16
N LEU A 29 9.11 1.60 -5.89
CA LEU A 29 10.21 2.55 -6.02
C LEU A 29 10.00 3.48 -7.22
N PHE A 30 9.85 2.92 -8.42
CA PHE A 30 9.90 3.72 -9.65
C PHE A 30 8.58 4.40 -9.98
N ALA A 31 7.44 3.68 -9.99
CA ALA A 31 6.17 4.29 -10.34
C ALA A 31 5.67 5.28 -9.27
N GLN A 32 5.94 5.01 -7.99
CA GLN A 32 5.56 5.91 -6.88
C GLN A 32 6.45 7.17 -6.83
N THR A 33 7.65 7.13 -7.37
CA THR A 33 8.52 8.31 -7.48
C THR A 33 7.88 9.45 -8.29
N ALA A 34 6.92 9.16 -9.17
CA ALA A 34 6.19 10.19 -9.91
C ALA A 34 5.52 11.25 -9.00
N LEU A 35 5.14 10.87 -7.76
CA LEU A 35 4.64 11.83 -6.76
C LEU A 35 5.68 12.90 -6.42
N ASN A 36 6.93 12.50 -6.28
CA ASN A 36 8.03 13.37 -5.83
C ASN A 36 8.60 14.24 -6.95
N VAL A 37 8.53 13.77 -8.20
CA VAL A 37 9.03 14.49 -9.38
C VAL A 37 7.91 15.13 -10.20
N ALA A 38 6.68 15.16 -9.68
CA ALA A 38 5.54 15.78 -10.32
C ALA A 38 5.75 17.26 -10.73
N PRO A 39 6.42 18.11 -9.92
CA PRO A 39 6.76 19.47 -10.33
C PRO A 39 7.69 19.52 -11.53
N ASP A 40 8.72 18.67 -11.57
CA ASP A 40 9.67 18.60 -12.69
C ASP A 40 9.00 18.12 -13.98
N MET A 41 8.15 17.09 -13.85
CA MET A 41 7.34 16.57 -14.96
C MET A 41 6.40 17.66 -15.51
N ARG A 42 5.76 18.42 -14.61
CA ARG A 42 4.85 19.52 -14.98
C ARG A 42 5.58 20.59 -15.76
N ALA A 43 6.74 21.04 -15.27
CA ALA A 43 7.51 22.08 -15.90
C ALA A 43 8.02 21.69 -17.29
N ASP A 44 8.54 20.46 -17.40
CA ASP A 44 9.13 19.96 -18.65
C ASP A 44 8.08 19.60 -19.73
N LEU A 45 6.93 19.08 -19.31
CA LEU A 45 5.82 18.74 -20.21
C LEU A 45 4.90 19.92 -20.54
N GLY A 46 5.00 21.03 -19.81
CA GLY A 46 4.14 22.20 -19.99
C GLY A 46 2.66 21.94 -19.67
N ILE A 47 2.38 21.05 -18.71
CA ILE A 47 1.04 20.65 -18.32
C ILE A 47 0.56 21.41 -17.08
N THR A 48 -0.76 21.49 -16.89
CA THR A 48 -1.34 22.14 -15.70
C THR A 48 -1.16 21.30 -14.45
N GLU A 49 -1.22 21.93 -13.28
CA GLU A 49 -1.15 21.25 -11.98
C GLU A 49 -2.24 20.20 -11.81
N ASN A 50 -3.45 20.48 -12.31
CA ASN A 50 -4.56 19.53 -12.24
C ASN A 50 -4.23 18.22 -12.98
N TRP A 51 -3.69 18.30 -14.20
CA TRP A 51 -3.27 17.13 -14.96
C TRP A 51 -2.13 16.37 -14.27
N SER A 52 -1.18 17.09 -13.68
CA SER A 52 -0.08 16.48 -12.90
C SER A 52 -0.63 15.69 -11.69
N ASN A 53 -1.56 16.27 -10.94
CA ASN A 53 -2.19 15.61 -9.78
C ASN A 53 -3.01 14.36 -10.19
N ILE A 54 -3.73 14.43 -11.31
CA ILE A 54 -4.44 13.28 -11.88
C ILE A 54 -3.45 12.19 -12.27
N ALA A 55 -2.34 12.53 -12.94
CA ALA A 55 -1.33 11.58 -13.35
C ALA A 55 -0.71 10.83 -12.15
N VAL A 56 -0.47 11.53 -11.04
CA VAL A 56 0.03 10.91 -9.80
C VAL A 56 -0.98 9.90 -9.25
N SER A 57 -2.26 10.28 -9.16
CA SER A 57 -3.31 9.50 -8.49
C SER A 57 -3.79 8.31 -9.31
N ILE A 58 -3.86 8.44 -10.64
CA ILE A 58 -4.54 7.48 -11.52
C ILE A 58 -3.90 6.09 -11.47
N ALA A 59 -2.57 5.99 -11.32
CA ALA A 59 -1.89 4.73 -11.19
C ALA A 59 -2.30 3.98 -9.91
N ALA A 60 -2.43 4.69 -8.80
CA ALA A 60 -2.87 4.09 -7.53
C ALA A 60 -4.33 3.63 -7.61
N ILE A 61 -5.21 4.41 -8.26
CA ILE A 61 -6.62 4.06 -8.48
C ILE A 61 -6.71 2.77 -9.29
N PHE A 62 -6.06 2.69 -10.45
CA PHE A 62 -6.07 1.49 -11.29
C PHE A 62 -5.44 0.29 -10.59
N SER A 63 -4.34 0.47 -9.87
CA SER A 63 -3.77 -0.59 -9.05
C SER A 63 -4.76 -1.11 -8.01
N GLY A 64 -5.39 -0.22 -7.23
CA GLY A 64 -6.33 -0.59 -6.17
C GLY A 64 -7.56 -1.35 -6.69
N ILE A 65 -8.17 -0.88 -7.79
CA ILE A 65 -9.36 -1.48 -8.39
C ILE A 65 -9.06 -2.86 -8.97
N PHE A 66 -7.99 -2.98 -9.74
CA PHE A 66 -7.71 -4.19 -10.51
C PHE A 66 -6.90 -5.26 -9.75
N THR A 67 -6.36 -4.94 -8.56
CA THR A 67 -5.52 -5.89 -7.81
C THR A 67 -6.25 -7.20 -7.49
N VAL A 68 -7.53 -7.15 -7.08
CA VAL A 68 -8.32 -8.37 -6.79
C VAL A 68 -8.63 -9.11 -8.09
N VAL A 69 -9.00 -8.37 -9.14
CA VAL A 69 -9.29 -8.92 -10.48
C VAL A 69 -8.11 -9.75 -11.01
N PHE A 70 -6.93 -9.14 -11.06
CA PHE A 70 -5.74 -9.83 -11.56
C PHE A 70 -5.21 -10.90 -10.61
N GLY A 71 -5.52 -10.82 -9.31
CA GLY A 71 -5.30 -11.92 -8.38
C GLY A 71 -6.09 -13.18 -8.78
N GLY A 72 -7.40 -13.02 -9.03
CA GLY A 72 -8.26 -14.12 -9.51
C GLY A 72 -7.90 -14.60 -10.92
N LEU A 73 -7.54 -13.67 -11.82
CA LEU A 73 -7.06 -14.05 -13.16
C LEU A 73 -5.73 -14.81 -13.08
N GLY A 74 -4.84 -14.47 -12.14
CA GLY A 74 -3.61 -15.20 -11.87
C GLY A 74 -3.87 -16.64 -11.44
N ASP A 75 -4.85 -16.87 -10.57
CA ASP A 75 -5.24 -18.21 -10.15
C ASP A 75 -5.78 -19.03 -11.33
N LYS A 76 -6.54 -18.42 -12.23
CA LYS A 76 -7.20 -19.09 -13.37
C LYS A 76 -6.29 -19.29 -14.58
N PHE A 77 -5.54 -18.25 -14.97
CA PHE A 77 -4.76 -18.24 -16.22
C PHE A 77 -3.27 -18.53 -16.01
N GLY A 78 -2.81 -18.47 -14.79
CA GLY A 78 -1.42 -18.72 -14.42
C GLY A 78 -0.77 -17.51 -13.73
N ARG A 79 -0.19 -17.78 -12.58
CA ARG A 79 0.41 -16.75 -11.71
C ARG A 79 1.73 -16.21 -12.28
N VAL A 80 2.54 -17.09 -12.88
CA VAL A 80 3.79 -16.71 -13.57
C VAL A 80 3.47 -15.84 -14.77
N LYS A 81 2.51 -16.28 -15.59
CA LYS A 81 2.08 -15.56 -16.80
C LYS A 81 1.52 -14.17 -16.46
N VAL A 82 0.65 -14.05 -15.46
CA VAL A 82 0.09 -12.74 -15.05
C VAL A 82 1.17 -11.85 -14.47
N THR A 83 2.14 -12.39 -13.70
CA THR A 83 3.30 -11.62 -13.24
C THR A 83 4.13 -11.09 -14.41
N GLN A 84 4.44 -11.93 -15.40
CA GLN A 84 5.20 -11.52 -16.60
C GLN A 84 4.46 -10.47 -17.41
N ILE A 85 3.15 -10.62 -17.62
CA ILE A 85 2.29 -9.60 -18.26
C ILE A 85 2.39 -8.28 -17.47
N GLY A 86 2.30 -8.32 -16.15
CA GLY A 86 2.46 -7.14 -15.31
C GLY A 86 3.80 -6.45 -15.51
N VAL A 87 4.90 -7.20 -15.56
CA VAL A 87 6.23 -6.62 -15.80
C VAL A 87 6.37 -6.03 -17.22
N VAL A 88 5.79 -6.68 -18.23
CA VAL A 88 5.73 -6.14 -19.59
C VAL A 88 4.92 -4.85 -19.65
N LEU A 89 3.76 -4.80 -18.98
CA LEU A 89 2.97 -3.58 -18.84
C LEU A 89 3.77 -2.46 -18.17
N ASN A 90 4.61 -2.77 -17.15
CA ASN A 90 5.47 -1.76 -16.55
C ASN A 90 6.50 -1.21 -17.53
N ILE A 91 7.09 -2.05 -18.38
CA ILE A 91 8.01 -1.61 -19.45
C ILE A 91 7.28 -0.64 -20.38
N ILE A 92 6.12 -1.01 -20.89
CA ILE A 92 5.33 -0.17 -21.80
C ILE A 92 4.93 1.15 -21.12
N GLY A 93 4.38 1.09 -19.91
CA GLY A 93 3.98 2.27 -19.16
C GLY A 93 5.14 3.21 -18.85
N SER A 94 6.27 2.65 -18.43
CA SER A 94 7.48 3.44 -18.15
C SER A 94 8.07 4.08 -19.41
N LEU A 95 8.09 3.38 -20.54
CA LEU A 95 8.53 3.95 -21.82
C LEU A 95 7.59 5.08 -22.29
N LEU A 96 6.28 4.91 -22.20
CA LEU A 96 5.33 5.96 -22.54
C LEU A 96 5.57 7.22 -21.71
N ILE A 97 5.82 7.08 -20.42
CA ILE A 97 6.10 8.22 -19.54
C ILE A 97 7.46 8.86 -19.89
N ALA A 98 8.52 8.05 -20.03
CA ALA A 98 9.85 8.54 -20.33
C ALA A 98 9.93 9.27 -21.68
N LEU A 99 9.15 8.83 -22.67
CA LEU A 99 9.10 9.37 -24.02
C LEU A 99 7.97 10.39 -24.23
N SER A 100 7.29 10.82 -23.15
CA SER A 100 6.20 11.80 -23.24
C SER A 100 6.68 13.11 -23.90
N PRO A 101 6.07 13.54 -25.02
CA PRO A 101 6.40 14.81 -25.63
C PRO A 101 5.81 15.97 -24.85
N SER A 102 6.46 17.13 -24.91
CA SER A 102 5.93 18.38 -24.32
C SER A 102 4.63 18.82 -24.99
N GLY A 103 3.75 19.47 -24.22
CA GLY A 103 2.47 20.00 -24.74
C GLY A 103 1.33 18.97 -24.79
N THR A 104 1.53 17.71 -24.37
CA THR A 104 0.48 16.70 -24.31
C THR A 104 0.52 15.89 -23.02
N VAL A 105 -0.66 15.55 -22.51
CA VAL A 105 -0.85 14.70 -21.32
C VAL A 105 -1.08 13.23 -21.68
N VAL A 106 -1.35 12.92 -22.94
CA VAL A 106 -1.86 11.60 -23.36
C VAL A 106 -0.90 10.48 -23.02
N PHE A 107 0.40 10.63 -23.36
CA PHE A 107 1.43 9.62 -23.09
C PHE A 107 1.64 9.42 -21.59
N LEU A 108 1.66 10.52 -20.83
CA LEU A 108 1.78 10.47 -19.38
C LEU A 108 0.59 9.73 -18.75
N MET A 109 -0.64 10.08 -19.13
CA MET A 109 -1.86 9.44 -18.59
C MET A 109 -1.94 7.97 -18.96
N ALA A 110 -1.73 7.63 -20.23
CA ALA A 110 -1.70 6.25 -20.69
C ALA A 110 -0.64 5.42 -19.95
N GLY A 111 0.57 5.96 -19.82
CA GLY A 111 1.66 5.32 -19.10
C GLY A 111 1.32 5.09 -17.63
N ARG A 112 0.70 6.06 -16.94
CA ARG A 112 0.30 5.95 -15.54
C ARG A 112 -0.82 4.94 -15.32
N ILE A 113 -1.82 4.89 -16.21
CA ILE A 113 -2.87 3.86 -16.18
C ILE A 113 -2.23 2.48 -16.34
N ILE A 114 -1.35 2.30 -17.32
CA ILE A 114 -0.67 1.03 -17.58
C ILE A 114 0.21 0.62 -16.40
N GLN A 115 0.91 1.55 -15.75
CA GLN A 115 1.67 1.26 -14.52
C GLN A 115 0.75 0.79 -13.37
N GLY A 116 -0.45 1.36 -13.24
CA GLY A 116 -1.45 0.91 -12.27
C GLY A 116 -1.91 -0.52 -12.54
N LEU A 117 -2.22 -0.84 -13.79
CA LEU A 117 -2.58 -2.20 -14.22
C LEU A 117 -1.42 -3.19 -14.02
N SER A 118 -0.18 -2.76 -14.31
CA SER A 118 1.03 -3.54 -14.03
C SER A 118 1.12 -3.93 -12.55
N ALA A 119 0.98 -2.96 -11.66
CA ALA A 119 1.00 -3.22 -10.21
C ALA A 119 -0.10 -4.19 -9.78
N ALA A 120 -1.30 -4.03 -10.33
CA ALA A 120 -2.43 -4.92 -10.08
C ALA A 120 -2.16 -6.37 -10.52
N CYS A 121 -1.40 -6.58 -11.58
CA CYS A 121 -0.95 -7.91 -12.00
C CYS A 121 0.16 -8.45 -11.08
N ILE A 122 1.16 -7.63 -10.75
CA ILE A 122 2.39 -8.06 -10.06
C ILE A 122 2.10 -8.38 -8.59
N MET A 123 1.39 -7.50 -7.86
CA MET A 123 1.26 -7.60 -6.40
C MET A 123 0.61 -8.91 -5.93
N PRO A 124 -0.60 -9.28 -6.36
CA PRO A 124 -1.24 -10.50 -5.90
C PRO A 124 -0.58 -11.76 -6.46
N SER A 125 -0.19 -11.74 -7.75
CA SER A 125 0.38 -12.91 -8.41
C SER A 125 1.73 -13.30 -7.82
N THR A 126 2.59 -12.33 -7.49
CA THR A 126 3.88 -12.59 -6.83
C THR A 126 3.69 -13.16 -5.43
N LEU A 127 2.76 -12.64 -4.62
CA LEU A 127 2.45 -13.21 -3.31
C LEU A 127 1.90 -14.65 -3.42
N ALA A 128 1.06 -14.91 -4.43
CA ALA A 128 0.55 -16.24 -4.70
C ALA A 128 1.66 -17.21 -5.15
N LEU A 129 2.65 -16.76 -5.94
CA LEU A 129 3.85 -17.53 -6.29
C LEU A 129 4.68 -17.87 -5.06
N LEU A 130 4.86 -16.92 -4.13
CA LEU A 130 5.56 -17.19 -2.87
C LEU A 130 4.87 -18.30 -2.07
N LYS A 131 3.52 -18.31 -2.08
CA LYS A 131 2.76 -19.38 -1.44
C LYS A 131 2.90 -20.73 -2.18
N SER A 132 2.95 -20.71 -3.52
CA SER A 132 2.97 -21.92 -4.33
C SER A 132 4.32 -22.62 -4.31
N TYR A 133 5.42 -21.88 -4.25
CA TYR A 133 6.77 -22.41 -4.49
C TYR A 133 7.69 -22.37 -3.26
N TYR A 134 7.25 -21.79 -2.15
CA TYR A 134 8.03 -21.73 -0.91
C TYR A 134 7.17 -22.18 0.27
N ASP A 135 7.77 -22.98 1.15
CA ASP A 135 7.10 -23.53 2.32
C ASP A 135 7.81 -23.16 3.63
N GLY A 136 7.06 -23.16 4.74
CA GLY A 136 7.58 -22.97 6.09
C GLY A 136 8.50 -21.75 6.21
N ALA A 137 9.70 -21.92 6.73
CA ALA A 137 10.68 -20.87 6.93
C ALA A 137 11.16 -20.24 5.60
N SER A 138 11.24 -21.05 4.53
CA SER A 138 11.61 -20.56 3.20
C SER A 138 10.58 -19.55 2.67
N ARG A 139 9.28 -19.81 2.85
CA ARG A 139 8.21 -18.86 2.48
C ARG A 139 8.29 -17.60 3.33
N GLN A 140 8.48 -17.71 4.63
CA GLN A 140 8.61 -16.57 5.52
C GLN A 140 9.78 -15.66 5.13
N ARG A 141 10.93 -16.27 4.76
CA ARG A 141 12.07 -15.54 4.18
C ARG A 141 11.70 -14.84 2.88
N ALA A 142 11.03 -15.52 1.97
CA ALA A 142 10.64 -14.97 0.69
C ALA A 142 9.64 -13.81 0.83
N VAL A 143 8.64 -13.93 1.72
CA VAL A 143 7.69 -12.85 2.08
C VAL A 143 8.43 -11.65 2.69
N SER A 144 9.46 -11.89 3.50
CA SER A 144 10.27 -10.82 4.09
C SER A 144 11.02 -10.01 3.02
N TYR A 145 11.65 -10.67 2.04
CA TYR A 145 12.28 -9.98 0.90
C TYR A 145 11.25 -9.24 0.02
N TRP A 146 10.09 -9.85 -0.22
CA TRP A 146 8.98 -9.19 -0.89
C TRP A 146 8.54 -7.92 -0.14
N SER A 147 8.45 -7.99 1.18
CA SER A 147 8.09 -6.86 2.04
C SER A 147 9.16 -5.76 1.99
N ILE A 148 10.45 -6.11 1.94
CA ILE A 148 11.54 -5.14 1.73
C ILE A 148 11.37 -4.44 0.38
N GLY A 149 11.06 -5.16 -0.70
CA GLY A 149 10.79 -4.58 -2.01
C GLY A 149 9.60 -3.61 -2.01
N SER A 150 8.54 -3.96 -1.30
CA SER A 150 7.30 -3.16 -1.21
C SER A 150 7.49 -1.93 -0.28
N TRP A 151 7.74 -2.15 0.99
CA TRP A 151 7.86 -1.07 1.98
C TRP A 151 9.13 -0.24 1.79
N GLY A 152 10.25 -0.92 1.50
CA GLY A 152 11.54 -0.26 1.24
C GLY A 152 11.50 0.55 -0.05
N GLY A 153 10.91 0.01 -1.12
CA GLY A 153 10.70 0.73 -2.37
C GLY A 153 9.89 2.00 -2.16
N SER A 154 8.76 1.90 -1.46
CA SER A 154 7.92 3.05 -1.12
C SER A 154 8.65 4.09 -0.27
N GLY A 155 9.43 3.66 0.72
CA GLY A 155 10.19 4.57 1.58
C GLY A 155 11.35 5.26 0.85
N LEU A 156 12.01 4.56 -0.06
CA LEU A 156 13.16 5.10 -0.83
C LEU A 156 12.75 5.99 -2.01
N CYS A 157 11.48 5.96 -2.44
CA CYS A 157 11.05 6.62 -3.69
C CYS A 157 11.34 8.14 -3.70
N SER A 158 11.23 8.83 -2.56
CA SER A 158 11.53 10.26 -2.47
C SER A 158 13.02 10.56 -2.62
N LEU A 159 13.88 9.83 -1.90
CA LEU A 159 15.33 10.02 -1.97
C LEU A 159 15.87 9.64 -3.33
N PHE A 160 15.45 8.49 -3.85
CA PHE A 160 15.84 8.02 -5.18
C PHE A 160 15.37 8.98 -6.26
N GLY A 161 14.10 9.39 -6.20
CA GLY A 161 13.51 10.31 -7.17
C GLY A 161 14.21 11.66 -7.20
N GLY A 162 14.42 12.24 -6.03
CA GLY A 162 15.14 13.51 -5.90
C GLY A 162 16.56 13.43 -6.41
N ALA A 163 17.31 12.38 -6.05
CA ALA A 163 18.69 12.19 -6.50
C ALA A 163 18.81 12.00 -8.02
N VAL A 164 17.94 11.15 -8.62
CA VAL A 164 17.97 10.91 -10.05
C VAL A 164 17.47 12.12 -10.83
N ALA A 165 16.37 12.74 -10.38
CA ALA A 165 15.80 13.90 -11.09
C ALA A 165 16.77 15.09 -11.10
N SER A 166 17.45 15.36 -9.99
CA SER A 166 18.42 16.47 -9.91
C SER A 166 19.71 16.23 -10.69
N SER A 167 20.14 14.96 -10.83
CA SER A 167 21.42 14.62 -11.46
C SER A 167 21.29 14.33 -12.96
N PHE A 168 20.21 13.66 -13.37
CA PHE A 168 20.03 13.15 -14.73
C PHE A 168 18.73 13.61 -15.38
N GLY A 169 17.76 14.07 -14.58
CA GLY A 169 16.41 14.39 -15.01
C GLY A 169 15.41 13.27 -14.71
N TRP A 170 14.12 13.65 -14.54
CA TRP A 170 13.05 12.75 -14.11
C TRP A 170 12.78 11.57 -15.06
N ARG A 171 13.04 11.72 -16.37
CA ARG A 171 12.82 10.66 -17.37
C ARG A 171 13.69 9.42 -17.13
N TYR A 172 14.90 9.60 -16.60
CA TYR A 172 15.83 8.49 -16.33
C TYR A 172 15.33 7.54 -15.23
N ILE A 173 14.44 7.99 -14.36
CA ILE A 173 13.76 7.14 -13.37
C ILE A 173 12.97 6.04 -14.11
N PHE A 174 12.21 6.42 -15.13
CA PHE A 174 11.41 5.48 -15.90
C PHE A 174 12.23 4.60 -16.84
N PHE A 175 13.31 5.10 -17.41
CA PHE A 175 14.28 4.25 -18.13
C PHE A 175 14.93 3.23 -17.19
N ALA A 176 15.32 3.61 -16.00
CA ALA A 176 15.85 2.67 -15.00
C ALA A 176 14.80 1.60 -14.62
N SER A 177 13.52 1.98 -14.51
CA SER A 177 12.40 1.05 -14.30
C SER A 177 12.31 0.00 -15.42
N VAL A 178 12.51 0.41 -16.69
CA VAL A 178 12.54 -0.52 -17.82
C VAL A 178 13.68 -1.53 -17.68
N VAL A 179 14.89 -1.08 -17.34
CA VAL A 179 16.04 -1.97 -17.15
C VAL A 179 15.76 -2.99 -16.04
N VAL A 180 15.26 -2.53 -14.88
CA VAL A 180 14.92 -3.42 -13.76
C VAL A 180 13.83 -4.42 -14.16
N SER A 181 12.84 -3.99 -14.95
CA SER A 181 11.78 -4.86 -15.46
C SER A 181 12.32 -5.96 -16.39
N LEU A 182 13.24 -5.61 -17.29
CA LEU A 182 13.89 -6.58 -18.18
C LEU A 182 14.69 -7.63 -17.39
N ILE A 183 15.41 -7.21 -16.35
CA ILE A 183 16.14 -8.10 -15.45
C ILE A 183 15.14 -9.01 -14.73
N SER A 184 14.04 -8.47 -14.20
CA SER A 184 12.98 -9.24 -13.56
C SER A 184 12.41 -10.31 -14.50
N LEU A 185 12.04 -9.95 -15.73
CA LEU A 185 11.54 -10.91 -16.73
C LEU A 185 12.55 -12.02 -17.01
N TYR A 186 13.83 -11.69 -17.16
CA TYR A 186 14.88 -12.66 -17.39
C TYR A 186 15.04 -13.65 -16.22
N LEU A 187 14.92 -13.16 -14.99
CA LEU A 187 15.02 -13.99 -13.78
C LEU A 187 13.81 -14.91 -13.59
N ILE A 188 12.61 -14.43 -13.94
CA ILE A 188 11.36 -15.21 -13.82
C ILE A 188 11.21 -16.19 -14.98
N LYS A 189 11.91 -15.96 -16.11
CA LYS A 189 11.84 -16.83 -17.29
C LYS A 189 12.23 -18.27 -16.94
N GLY A 190 11.41 -19.22 -17.41
CA GLY A 190 11.64 -20.65 -17.17
C GLY A 190 11.07 -21.17 -15.85
N THR A 191 10.42 -20.32 -15.04
CA THR A 191 9.65 -20.78 -13.88
C THR A 191 8.44 -21.57 -14.37
N PRO A 192 8.18 -22.79 -13.89
CA PRO A 192 6.99 -23.54 -14.21
C PRO A 192 5.72 -22.77 -13.87
N GLU A 193 4.64 -22.97 -14.61
CA GLU A 193 3.39 -22.24 -14.34
C GLU A 193 2.65 -22.81 -13.13
N SER A 194 2.13 -21.89 -12.31
CA SER A 194 1.25 -22.21 -11.18
C SER A 194 -0.15 -21.68 -11.47
N LYS A 195 -1.07 -22.58 -11.69
CA LYS A 195 -2.48 -22.27 -11.91
C LYS A 195 -3.37 -23.31 -11.28
N VAL A 196 -4.61 -22.94 -10.99
CA VAL A 196 -5.65 -23.88 -10.57
C VAL A 196 -6.16 -24.66 -11.77
N GLU A 197 -6.34 -25.97 -11.61
CA GLU A 197 -7.01 -26.76 -12.65
C GLU A 197 -8.44 -26.25 -12.87
N ASN A 198 -8.75 -25.89 -14.10
CA ASN A 198 -10.00 -25.25 -14.47
C ASN A 198 -11.17 -26.23 -14.29
N LYS A 199 -12.02 -26.02 -13.30
CA LYS A 199 -13.32 -26.70 -13.18
C LYS A 199 -14.35 -26.01 -14.09
N GLY A 200 -14.04 -25.83 -15.40
CA GLY A 200 -14.94 -25.35 -16.44
C GLY A 200 -16.02 -24.37 -15.97
N GLY A 201 -15.74 -23.09 -15.89
CA GLY A 201 -16.75 -22.08 -15.57
C GLY A 201 -16.46 -20.77 -16.31
N SER A 202 -17.53 -20.06 -16.73
CA SER A 202 -17.43 -18.71 -17.27
C SER A 202 -16.84 -17.75 -16.23
N PHE A 203 -16.19 -16.69 -16.69
CA PHE A 203 -15.72 -15.63 -15.80
C PHE A 203 -16.93 -14.81 -15.31
N ASP A 204 -16.93 -14.43 -14.02
CA ASP A 204 -18.00 -13.65 -13.41
C ASP A 204 -17.90 -12.16 -13.80
N TRP A 205 -18.40 -11.83 -14.99
CA TRP A 205 -18.45 -10.45 -15.46
C TRP A 205 -19.39 -9.54 -14.65
N PRO A 206 -20.58 -10.00 -14.20
CA PRO A 206 -21.45 -9.19 -13.35
C PRO A 206 -20.84 -8.89 -12.00
N GLY A 207 -20.20 -9.88 -11.34
CA GLY A 207 -19.47 -9.66 -10.09
C GLY A 207 -18.34 -8.64 -10.26
N LEU A 208 -17.55 -8.79 -11.32
CA LEU A 208 -16.49 -7.82 -11.65
C LEU A 208 -17.05 -6.42 -11.87
N ALA A 209 -18.10 -6.25 -12.66
CA ALA A 209 -18.65 -4.93 -12.99
C ALA A 209 -19.18 -4.21 -11.73
N THR A 210 -19.96 -4.91 -10.90
CA THR A 210 -20.49 -4.36 -9.64
C THR A 210 -19.38 -4.01 -8.64
N PHE A 211 -18.35 -4.87 -8.53
CA PHE A 211 -17.17 -4.61 -7.71
C PHE A 211 -16.40 -3.37 -8.17
N MET A 212 -16.17 -3.23 -9.49
CA MET A 212 -15.47 -2.06 -10.03
C MET A 212 -16.23 -0.77 -9.75
N VAL A 213 -17.56 -0.75 -9.96
CA VAL A 213 -18.38 0.45 -9.66
C VAL A 213 -18.30 0.80 -8.17
N ALA A 214 -18.40 -0.19 -7.29
CA ALA A 214 -18.28 0.03 -5.85
C ALA A 214 -16.90 0.62 -5.49
N LEU A 215 -15.80 0.02 -5.97
CA LEU A 215 -14.45 0.50 -5.64
C LEU A 215 -14.13 1.87 -6.24
N VAL A 216 -14.56 2.15 -7.48
CA VAL A 216 -14.38 3.47 -8.11
C VAL A 216 -15.12 4.53 -7.30
N SER A 217 -16.39 4.29 -6.96
CA SER A 217 -17.18 5.22 -6.15
C SER A 217 -16.53 5.47 -4.79
N LEU A 218 -16.09 4.42 -4.10
CA LEU A 218 -15.41 4.54 -2.81
C LEU A 218 -14.10 5.33 -2.92
N ASN A 219 -13.26 5.05 -3.93
CA ASN A 219 -12.01 5.78 -4.14
C ASN A 219 -12.24 7.26 -4.42
N ILE A 220 -13.27 7.61 -5.21
CA ILE A 220 -13.61 9.02 -5.47
C ILE A 220 -14.11 9.71 -4.19
N VAL A 221 -14.97 9.06 -3.41
CA VAL A 221 -15.46 9.57 -2.12
C VAL A 221 -14.27 9.86 -1.20
N ILE A 222 -13.36 8.91 -1.01
CA ILE A 222 -12.20 9.05 -0.14
C ILE A 222 -11.23 10.12 -0.67
N GLY A 223 -10.91 10.07 -1.96
CA GLY A 223 -9.88 10.93 -2.56
C GLY A 223 -10.33 12.37 -2.83
N GLN A 224 -11.63 12.59 -3.05
CA GLN A 224 -12.17 13.90 -3.42
C GLN A 224 -13.14 14.49 -2.38
N GLY A 225 -13.51 13.72 -1.35
CA GLY A 225 -14.48 14.15 -0.34
C GLY A 225 -14.11 15.47 0.35
N ALA A 226 -12.82 15.65 0.69
CA ALA A 226 -12.34 16.89 1.28
C ALA A 226 -12.39 18.09 0.32
N LYS A 227 -12.13 17.88 -0.98
CA LYS A 227 -12.13 18.95 -2.00
C LYS A 227 -13.52 19.36 -2.44
N LEU A 228 -14.41 18.37 -2.62
CA LEU A 228 -15.79 18.60 -3.10
C LEU A 228 -16.76 18.86 -1.94
N GLY A 229 -16.33 18.68 -0.69
CA GLY A 229 -17.16 18.74 0.51
C GLY A 229 -17.85 17.40 0.79
N TRP A 230 -17.66 16.89 2.01
CA TRP A 230 -18.22 15.59 2.45
C TRP A 230 -19.74 15.51 2.38
N THR A 231 -20.44 16.66 2.46
CA THR A 231 -21.89 16.79 2.39
C THR A 231 -22.42 17.20 1.02
N SER A 232 -21.55 17.33 0.02
CA SER A 232 -21.97 17.71 -1.34
C SER A 232 -22.86 16.63 -1.95
N PRO A 233 -23.85 17.01 -2.79
CA PRO A 233 -24.72 16.04 -3.46
C PRO A 233 -23.96 15.00 -4.30
N VAL A 234 -22.81 15.39 -4.86
CA VAL A 234 -21.96 14.49 -5.65
C VAL A 234 -21.35 13.40 -4.75
N ILE A 235 -20.77 13.79 -3.62
CA ILE A 235 -20.18 12.83 -2.68
C ILE A 235 -21.26 11.94 -2.06
N LEU A 236 -22.39 12.50 -1.63
CA LEU A 236 -23.51 11.71 -1.10
C LEU A 236 -24.07 10.74 -2.13
N GLY A 237 -24.21 11.19 -3.40
CA GLY A 237 -24.63 10.33 -4.51
C GLY A 237 -23.64 9.16 -4.74
N LEU A 238 -22.33 9.42 -4.71
CA LEU A 238 -21.30 8.38 -4.83
C LEU A 238 -21.29 7.41 -3.64
N VAL A 239 -21.60 7.88 -2.43
CA VAL A 239 -21.78 7.00 -1.26
C VAL A 239 -22.97 6.05 -1.48
N VAL A 240 -24.08 6.55 -1.98
CA VAL A 240 -25.25 5.70 -2.33
C VAL A 240 -24.87 4.71 -3.42
N VAL A 241 -24.20 5.14 -4.49
CA VAL A 241 -23.72 4.26 -5.57
C VAL A 241 -22.80 3.17 -5.01
N PHE A 242 -21.90 3.53 -4.11
CA PHE A 242 -21.05 2.53 -3.43
C PHE A 242 -21.86 1.47 -2.72
N PHE A 243 -22.80 1.84 -1.84
CA PHE A 243 -23.57 0.87 -1.05
C PHE A 243 -24.48 0.01 -1.94
N VAL A 244 -25.12 0.59 -2.95
CA VAL A 244 -25.97 -0.15 -3.90
C VAL A 244 -25.12 -1.15 -4.71
N SER A 245 -24.00 -0.70 -5.26
CA SER A 245 -23.12 -1.55 -6.05
C SER A 245 -22.45 -2.64 -5.21
N PHE A 246 -22.11 -2.33 -3.95
CA PHE A 246 -21.54 -3.31 -3.03
C PHE A 246 -22.58 -4.36 -2.61
N ALA A 247 -23.82 -3.96 -2.37
CA ALA A 247 -24.92 -4.90 -2.11
C ALA A 247 -25.21 -5.79 -3.33
N ALA A 248 -25.22 -5.21 -4.52
CA ALA A 248 -25.36 -5.97 -5.78
C ALA A 248 -24.19 -6.95 -5.96
N PHE A 249 -22.94 -6.51 -5.73
CA PHE A 249 -21.76 -7.36 -5.76
C PHE A 249 -21.89 -8.53 -4.78
N TYR A 250 -22.24 -8.25 -3.52
CA TYR A 250 -22.43 -9.31 -2.52
C TYR A 250 -23.51 -10.33 -2.95
N HIS A 251 -24.62 -9.85 -3.51
CA HIS A 251 -25.70 -10.71 -3.98
C HIS A 251 -25.26 -11.58 -5.15
N VAL A 252 -24.57 -11.01 -6.14
CA VAL A 252 -24.05 -11.75 -7.31
C VAL A 252 -23.04 -12.81 -6.88
N GLU A 253 -22.04 -12.43 -6.08
CA GLU A 253 -20.99 -13.34 -5.63
C GLU A 253 -21.52 -14.47 -4.73
N SER A 254 -22.48 -14.15 -3.84
CA SER A 254 -23.07 -15.17 -2.95
C SER A 254 -23.87 -16.23 -3.68
N ASN A 255 -24.40 -15.91 -4.86
CA ASN A 255 -25.20 -16.81 -5.69
C ASN A 255 -24.43 -17.39 -6.88
N SER A 256 -23.20 -16.94 -7.14
CA SER A 256 -22.38 -17.39 -8.24
C SER A 256 -21.65 -18.69 -7.90
N GLY A 257 -21.78 -19.71 -8.75
CA GLY A 257 -20.98 -20.94 -8.64
C GLY A 257 -19.50 -20.75 -9.01
N ASN A 258 -19.17 -19.62 -9.67
CA ASN A 258 -17.83 -19.23 -10.13
C ASN A 258 -17.44 -17.86 -9.58
N ALA A 259 -17.77 -17.60 -8.31
CA ALA A 259 -17.52 -16.35 -7.64
C ALA A 259 -16.08 -15.86 -7.85
N PHE A 260 -15.95 -14.60 -8.23
CA PHE A 260 -14.67 -13.89 -8.39
C PHE A 260 -13.99 -13.64 -7.03
N VAL A 261 -14.79 -13.34 -6.00
CA VAL A 261 -14.39 -13.25 -4.60
C VAL A 261 -15.18 -14.25 -3.78
N ASP A 262 -14.54 -15.30 -3.31
CA ASP A 262 -15.19 -16.24 -2.39
C ASP A 262 -15.20 -15.66 -0.97
N PHE A 263 -16.36 -15.18 -0.53
CA PHE A 263 -16.54 -14.65 0.84
C PHE A 263 -16.27 -15.69 1.93
N LYS A 264 -16.25 -17.00 1.60
CA LYS A 264 -15.86 -18.05 2.55
C LYS A 264 -14.41 -17.91 3.03
N LEU A 265 -13.56 -17.18 2.31
CA LEU A 265 -12.22 -16.81 2.78
C LEU A 265 -12.25 -16.11 4.13
N PHE A 266 -13.25 -15.28 4.38
CA PHE A 266 -13.41 -14.54 5.64
C PHE A 266 -13.93 -15.39 6.79
N ASN A 267 -14.40 -16.62 6.54
CA ASN A 267 -14.71 -17.59 7.58
C ASN A 267 -13.44 -18.06 8.30
N ASN A 268 -12.28 -17.98 7.63
CA ASN A 268 -11.00 -18.16 8.29
C ASN A 268 -10.66 -16.91 9.11
N MET A 269 -10.84 -17.00 10.41
CA MET A 269 -10.62 -15.87 11.32
C MET A 269 -9.21 -15.30 11.27
N THR A 270 -8.19 -16.15 11.01
CA THR A 270 -6.81 -15.69 10.90
C THR A 270 -6.60 -14.82 9.65
N TYR A 271 -7.16 -15.24 8.51
CA TYR A 271 -7.13 -14.44 7.29
C TYR A 271 -7.90 -13.13 7.44
N ALA A 272 -9.13 -13.20 7.99
CA ALA A 272 -9.96 -12.02 8.22
C ALA A 272 -9.26 -11.01 9.15
N GLY A 273 -8.69 -11.49 10.25
CA GLY A 273 -7.99 -10.63 11.20
C GLY A 273 -6.66 -10.07 10.68
N ALA A 274 -5.91 -10.85 9.93
CA ALA A 274 -4.70 -10.36 9.25
C ALA A 274 -5.06 -9.28 8.22
N THR A 275 -6.12 -9.46 7.45
CA THR A 275 -6.60 -8.49 6.45
C THR A 275 -7.13 -7.22 7.11
N LEU A 276 -7.96 -7.34 8.16
CA LEU A 276 -8.49 -6.19 8.90
C LEU A 276 -7.37 -5.40 9.60
N SER A 277 -6.45 -6.09 10.28
CA SER A 277 -5.33 -5.41 10.94
C SER A 277 -4.40 -4.73 9.91
N ASN A 278 -4.24 -5.33 8.73
CA ASN A 278 -3.48 -4.74 7.64
C ASN A 278 -4.14 -3.47 7.09
N PHE A 279 -5.47 -3.45 6.93
CA PHE A 279 -6.24 -2.25 6.60
C PHE A 279 -6.02 -1.14 7.62
N LEU A 280 -6.21 -1.45 8.91
CA LEU A 280 -6.12 -0.48 10.01
C LEU A 280 -4.70 0.07 10.19
N LEU A 281 -3.68 -0.80 10.12
CA LEU A 281 -2.30 -0.38 10.31
C LEU A 281 -1.77 0.44 9.11
N ASN A 282 -2.18 0.09 7.88
CA ASN A 282 -1.90 0.95 6.72
C ASN A 282 -2.64 2.30 6.82
N GLY A 283 -3.80 2.34 7.46
CA GLY A 283 -4.50 3.60 7.77
C GLY A 283 -3.67 4.57 8.62
N ALA A 284 -2.76 4.05 9.45
CA ALA A 284 -1.82 4.89 10.17
C ALA A 284 -0.84 5.69 9.27
N ALA A 285 -0.84 5.48 7.95
CA ALA A 285 -0.11 6.31 6.98
C ALA A 285 -0.51 7.80 7.04
N GLY A 286 -1.72 8.12 7.52
CA GLY A 286 -2.15 9.48 7.83
C GLY A 286 -1.21 10.21 8.81
N THR A 287 -0.49 9.47 9.65
CA THR A 287 0.53 10.01 10.58
C THR A 287 1.61 10.79 9.84
N ILE A 288 2.10 10.28 8.73
CA ILE A 288 3.16 10.96 7.96
C ILE A 288 2.65 12.30 7.42
N LEU A 289 1.47 12.31 6.80
CA LEU A 289 0.86 13.52 6.24
C LEU A 289 0.65 14.59 7.31
N VAL A 290 0.01 14.24 8.42
CA VAL A 290 -0.32 15.19 9.50
C VAL A 290 0.94 15.70 10.18
N SER A 291 1.92 14.83 10.44
CA SER A 291 3.18 15.24 11.07
C SER A 291 4.00 16.17 10.18
N LEU A 292 4.05 15.92 8.86
CA LEU A 292 4.71 16.83 7.91
C LEU A 292 4.02 18.20 7.90
N SER A 293 2.69 18.23 7.88
CA SER A 293 1.90 19.47 7.94
C SER A 293 2.15 20.22 9.25
N LEU A 294 2.25 19.51 10.39
CA LEU A 294 2.57 20.09 11.69
C LEU A 294 3.98 20.69 11.74
N LEU A 295 4.98 19.99 11.20
CA LEU A 295 6.36 20.47 11.16
C LEU A 295 6.50 21.73 10.30
N GLN A 296 5.79 21.77 9.17
CA GLN A 296 5.82 22.91 8.25
C GLN A 296 5.03 24.10 8.81
N ALA A 297 3.76 23.89 9.17
CA ALA A 297 2.87 24.97 9.60
C ALA A 297 3.02 25.33 11.09
N GLY A 298 3.31 24.37 11.95
CA GLY A 298 3.43 24.55 13.39
C GLY A 298 4.84 24.94 13.87
N ALA A 299 5.89 24.47 13.18
CA ALA A 299 7.28 24.72 13.53
C ALA A 299 8.04 25.56 12.47
N ASN A 300 7.35 26.02 11.41
CA ASN A 300 7.91 26.83 10.32
C ASN A 300 9.11 26.16 9.60
N MET A 301 9.14 24.83 9.54
CA MET A 301 10.19 24.08 8.85
C MET A 301 9.95 24.06 7.35
N SER A 302 11.02 24.06 6.56
CA SER A 302 10.95 23.77 5.14
C SER A 302 10.51 22.33 4.88
N SER A 303 10.03 22.04 3.68
CA SER A 303 9.65 20.67 3.29
C SER A 303 10.83 19.69 3.40
N PHE A 304 12.04 20.15 3.12
CA PHE A 304 13.26 19.35 3.25
C PHE A 304 13.56 19.00 4.71
N GLU A 305 13.55 19.99 5.59
CA GLU A 305 13.81 19.78 7.04
C GLU A 305 12.76 18.86 7.65
N ALA A 306 11.47 19.08 7.35
CA ALA A 306 10.38 18.20 7.79
C ALA A 306 10.56 16.78 7.27
N GLY A 307 10.98 16.62 6.01
CA GLY A 307 11.30 15.32 5.41
C GLY A 307 12.44 14.60 6.13
N MET A 308 13.50 15.34 6.53
CA MET A 308 14.62 14.78 7.28
C MET A 308 14.19 14.17 8.63
N VAL A 309 13.22 14.76 9.30
CA VAL A 309 12.67 14.23 10.56
C VAL A 309 12.04 12.83 10.35
N THR A 310 11.50 12.55 9.17
CA THR A 310 10.88 11.26 8.85
C THR A 310 11.87 10.17 8.42
N LEU A 311 13.15 10.46 8.20
CA LEU A 311 14.15 9.48 7.75
C LEU A 311 14.31 8.31 8.71
N GLY A 312 14.13 8.54 10.01
CA GLY A 312 14.14 7.48 11.01
C GLY A 312 13.17 6.34 10.71
N TYR A 313 11.99 6.66 10.18
CA TYR A 313 11.00 5.68 9.73
C TYR A 313 11.55 4.76 8.63
N LEU A 314 12.13 5.35 7.57
CA LEU A 314 12.64 4.59 6.44
C LEU A 314 13.78 3.64 6.85
N ILE A 315 14.76 4.15 7.56
CA ILE A 315 15.91 3.34 8.01
C ILE A 315 15.43 2.22 8.93
N ALA A 316 14.55 2.55 9.88
CA ALA A 316 14.05 1.60 10.87
C ALA A 316 13.22 0.46 10.22
N ILE A 317 12.32 0.77 9.27
CA ILE A 317 11.49 -0.25 8.62
C ILE A 317 12.36 -1.23 7.82
N LEU A 318 13.33 -0.73 7.03
CA LEU A 318 14.25 -1.56 6.25
C LEU A 318 15.10 -2.47 7.15
N ALA A 319 15.62 -1.94 8.24
CA ALA A 319 16.44 -2.69 9.18
C ALA A 319 15.66 -3.79 9.93
N THR A 320 14.35 -3.57 10.17
CA THR A 320 13.57 -4.41 11.09
C THR A 320 12.63 -5.40 10.41
N ILE A 321 12.35 -5.32 9.11
CA ILE A 321 11.52 -6.32 8.39
C ILE A 321 12.10 -7.73 8.55
N ARG A 322 13.42 -7.91 8.44
CA ARG A 322 14.08 -9.21 8.65
C ARG A 322 14.06 -9.66 10.10
N VAL A 323 14.03 -8.73 11.05
CA VAL A 323 13.83 -9.06 12.47
C VAL A 323 12.40 -9.57 12.68
N GLY A 324 11.40 -8.94 12.09
CA GLY A 324 10.01 -9.39 12.10
C GLY A 324 9.83 -10.82 11.60
N GLU A 325 10.55 -11.22 10.53
CA GLU A 325 10.59 -12.60 10.06
C GLU A 325 11.16 -13.57 11.10
N LYS A 326 12.31 -13.24 11.71
CA LYS A 326 12.91 -14.08 12.74
C LYS A 326 12.01 -14.25 13.96
N LEU A 327 11.31 -13.17 14.34
CA LEU A 327 10.30 -13.21 15.41
C LEU A 327 9.10 -14.09 15.04
N LEU A 328 8.64 -14.03 13.78
CA LEU A 328 7.61 -14.92 13.25
C LEU A 328 8.01 -16.39 13.38
N GLN A 329 9.23 -16.72 12.97
CA GLN A 329 9.75 -18.10 13.05
C GLN A 329 9.80 -18.59 14.49
N LYS A 330 10.22 -17.74 15.42
CA LYS A 330 10.38 -18.08 16.84
C LYS A 330 9.04 -18.12 17.60
N TRP A 331 8.19 -17.12 17.41
CA TRP A 331 7.00 -16.88 18.26
C TRP A 331 5.65 -17.07 17.55
N GLY A 332 5.66 -17.36 16.23
CA GLY A 332 4.46 -17.35 15.40
C GLY A 332 4.01 -15.93 15.08
N ALA A 333 2.95 -15.79 14.27
CA ALA A 333 2.54 -14.51 13.72
C ALA A 333 1.97 -13.53 14.77
N ARG A 334 1.17 -14.03 15.72
CA ARG A 334 0.42 -13.20 16.66
C ARG A 334 1.27 -12.25 17.49
N LYS A 335 2.34 -12.76 18.12
CA LYS A 335 3.18 -11.94 19.02
C LYS A 335 3.88 -10.79 18.30
N PRO A 336 4.63 -11.03 17.19
CA PRO A 336 5.30 -9.93 16.49
C PRO A 336 4.32 -8.94 15.86
N MET A 337 3.12 -9.37 15.41
CA MET A 337 2.09 -8.45 14.94
C MET A 337 1.60 -7.51 16.05
N ILE A 338 1.30 -8.04 17.25
CA ILE A 338 0.87 -7.23 18.40
C ILE A 338 1.98 -6.28 18.84
N ILE A 339 3.22 -6.78 18.99
CA ILE A 339 4.38 -5.96 19.38
C ILE A 339 4.63 -4.87 18.34
N GLY A 340 4.56 -5.21 17.05
CA GLY A 340 4.69 -4.26 15.96
C GLY A 340 3.65 -3.15 16.03
N CYS A 341 2.38 -3.49 16.18
CA CYS A 341 1.31 -2.50 16.36
C CYS A 341 1.51 -1.64 17.63
N ALA A 342 1.92 -2.23 18.75
CA ALA A 342 2.14 -1.50 20.00
C ALA A 342 3.31 -0.49 19.86
N ILE A 343 4.42 -0.90 19.24
CA ILE A 343 5.56 -0.01 18.95
C ILE A 343 5.12 1.10 17.98
N THR A 344 4.34 0.77 16.94
CA THR A 344 3.79 1.76 16.01
C THR A 344 2.91 2.77 16.74
N ALA A 345 2.00 2.32 17.59
CA ALA A 345 1.14 3.19 18.40
C ALA A 345 1.96 4.12 19.30
N THR A 346 3.00 3.59 19.98
CA THR A 346 3.93 4.40 20.79
C THR A 346 4.64 5.45 19.94
N GLY A 347 5.09 5.07 18.75
CA GLY A 347 5.69 6.02 17.79
C GLY A 347 4.74 7.16 17.43
N ILE A 348 3.47 6.84 17.12
CA ILE A 348 2.45 7.86 16.81
C ILE A 348 2.15 8.74 18.02
N ILE A 349 2.09 8.16 19.22
CA ILE A 349 1.91 8.94 20.46
C ILE A 349 3.03 9.96 20.62
N LEU A 350 4.29 9.58 20.39
CA LEU A 350 5.40 10.54 20.46
C LEU A 350 5.28 11.66 19.41
N THR A 351 4.86 11.34 18.19
CA THR A 351 4.61 12.37 17.17
C THR A 351 3.39 13.25 17.48
N SER A 352 2.47 12.81 18.34
CA SER A 352 1.29 13.58 18.75
C SER A 352 1.57 14.58 19.88
N LEU A 353 2.76 14.58 20.50
CA LEU A 353 3.13 15.48 21.59
C LEU A 353 3.39 16.92 21.11
N SER A 354 2.49 17.45 20.30
CA SER A 354 2.60 18.74 19.63
C SER A 354 2.58 19.95 20.59
N PHE A 355 2.25 19.74 21.87
CA PHE A 355 2.27 20.76 22.93
C PHE A 355 3.67 21.04 23.49
N LEU A 356 4.67 20.23 23.16
CA LEU A 356 6.05 20.42 23.61
C LEU A 356 6.71 21.62 22.93
N TYR A 357 7.78 22.15 23.51
CA TYR A 357 8.65 23.12 22.86
C TYR A 357 9.25 22.53 21.58
N THR A 358 9.58 23.37 20.59
CA THR A 358 10.00 22.92 19.26
C THR A 358 11.14 21.91 19.31
N TRP A 359 12.20 22.17 20.07
CA TRP A 359 13.34 21.25 20.16
C TRP A 359 13.00 19.92 20.84
N GLN A 360 12.14 19.94 21.88
CA GLN A 360 11.66 18.72 22.55
C GLN A 360 10.75 17.93 21.62
N TYR A 361 9.86 18.62 20.89
CA TYR A 361 8.99 17.99 19.91
C TYR A 361 9.80 17.33 18.78
N LEU A 362 10.86 17.97 18.28
CA LEU A 362 11.72 17.38 17.24
C LEU A 362 12.38 16.08 17.70
N ILE A 363 12.87 16.02 18.93
CA ILE A 363 13.41 14.79 19.51
C ILE A 363 12.32 13.72 19.59
N ALA A 364 11.14 14.07 20.11
CA ALA A 364 10.00 13.15 20.20
C ALA A 364 9.54 12.68 18.81
N ALA A 365 9.51 13.56 17.81
CA ALA A 365 9.11 13.22 16.44
C ALA A 365 10.12 12.28 15.77
N VAL A 366 11.42 12.52 15.86
CA VAL A 366 12.47 11.62 15.33
C VAL A 366 12.39 10.24 15.98
N ALA A 367 12.29 10.20 17.32
CA ALA A 367 12.09 8.95 18.05
C ALA A 367 10.78 8.26 17.66
N GLY A 368 9.70 9.03 17.53
CA GLY A 368 8.37 8.56 17.12
C GLY A 368 8.37 7.94 15.74
N PHE A 369 8.95 8.58 14.73
CA PHE A 369 9.08 8.04 13.38
C PHE A 369 9.98 6.79 13.34
N THR A 370 11.04 6.77 14.12
CA THR A 370 11.90 5.58 14.24
C THR A 370 11.11 4.40 14.81
N LEU A 371 10.37 4.58 15.90
CA LEU A 371 9.51 3.55 16.48
C LEU A 371 8.38 3.14 15.51
N PHE A 372 7.77 4.11 14.81
CA PHE A 372 6.77 3.83 13.77
C PHE A 372 7.32 2.88 12.72
N GLY A 373 8.55 3.11 12.24
CA GLY A 373 9.22 2.24 11.27
C GLY A 373 9.57 0.86 11.85
N ILE A 374 10.09 0.78 13.08
CA ILE A 374 10.38 -0.49 13.77
C ILE A 374 9.10 -1.33 13.89
N GLY A 375 8.01 -0.72 14.34
CA GLY A 375 6.74 -1.39 14.54
C GLY A 375 6.17 -1.97 13.24
N LEU A 376 6.19 -1.20 12.16
CA LEU A 376 5.78 -1.67 10.83
C LEU A 376 6.68 -2.79 10.31
N GLY A 377 7.99 -2.71 10.53
CA GLY A 377 8.92 -3.77 10.15
C GLY A 377 8.66 -5.09 10.88
N PHE A 378 8.31 -5.03 12.16
CA PHE A 378 7.93 -6.23 12.93
C PHE A 378 6.60 -6.81 12.49
N TYR A 379 5.68 -5.99 12.00
CA TYR A 379 4.34 -6.38 11.57
C TYR A 379 4.29 -6.94 10.14
N ALA A 380 5.05 -6.38 9.21
CA ALA A 380 4.87 -6.58 7.77
C ALA A 380 4.92 -8.06 7.33
N THR A 381 6.00 -8.77 7.66
CA THR A 381 6.17 -10.19 7.29
C THR A 381 5.19 -11.11 8.02
N PRO A 382 5.03 -11.01 9.36
CA PRO A 382 4.07 -11.85 10.09
C PRO A 382 2.63 -11.72 9.62
N SER A 383 2.18 -10.51 9.30
CA SER A 383 0.81 -10.27 8.82
C SER A 383 0.58 -10.86 7.43
N THR A 384 1.52 -10.64 6.51
CA THR A 384 1.43 -11.19 5.14
C THR A 384 1.49 -12.72 5.16
N ASP A 385 2.39 -13.32 5.95
CA ASP A 385 2.46 -14.77 6.09
C ASP A 385 1.20 -15.36 6.75
N ALA A 386 0.66 -14.71 7.78
CA ALA A 386 -0.59 -15.14 8.41
C ALA A 386 -1.77 -15.14 7.43
N ALA A 387 -1.87 -14.12 6.57
CA ALA A 387 -2.90 -14.08 5.54
C ALA A 387 -2.70 -15.21 4.51
N LEU A 388 -1.50 -15.33 3.94
CA LEU A 388 -1.24 -16.31 2.88
C LEU A 388 -1.28 -17.76 3.36
N SER A 389 -0.81 -18.05 4.58
CA SER A 389 -0.72 -19.41 5.10
C SER A 389 -2.09 -20.04 5.36
N ASN A 390 -3.09 -19.22 5.61
CA ASN A 390 -4.41 -19.66 6.08
C ASN A 390 -5.48 -19.67 4.99
N VAL A 391 -5.08 -19.59 3.72
CA VAL A 391 -6.00 -19.67 2.58
C VAL A 391 -5.69 -20.91 1.73
N PRO A 392 -6.67 -21.49 1.00
CA PRO A 392 -6.41 -22.56 0.06
C PRO A 392 -5.42 -22.15 -1.02
N ALA A 393 -4.61 -23.10 -1.51
CA ALA A 393 -3.64 -22.83 -2.56
C ALA A 393 -4.31 -22.37 -3.86
N GLU A 394 -5.53 -22.85 -4.11
CA GLU A 394 -6.37 -22.56 -5.27
C GLU A 394 -6.83 -21.10 -5.30
N GLN A 395 -6.92 -20.44 -4.15
CA GLN A 395 -7.43 -19.06 -4.00
C GLN A 395 -6.33 -18.09 -3.59
N ALA A 396 -5.06 -18.49 -3.70
CA ALA A 396 -3.93 -17.68 -3.19
C ALA A 396 -3.83 -16.31 -3.88
N GLY A 397 -4.09 -16.20 -5.17
CA GLY A 397 -4.07 -14.95 -5.92
C GLY A 397 -5.21 -14.03 -5.54
N SER A 398 -6.46 -14.53 -5.51
CA SER A 398 -7.62 -13.75 -5.04
C SER A 398 -7.43 -13.27 -3.61
N ALA A 399 -7.01 -14.15 -2.70
CA ALA A 399 -6.78 -13.79 -1.30
C ALA A 399 -5.65 -12.76 -1.14
N ALA A 400 -4.55 -12.90 -1.88
CA ALA A 400 -3.48 -11.91 -1.91
C ALA A 400 -3.95 -10.56 -2.47
N GLY A 401 -4.80 -10.60 -3.50
CA GLY A 401 -5.43 -9.41 -4.08
C GLY A 401 -6.28 -8.65 -3.05
N ILE A 402 -7.15 -9.34 -2.34
CA ILE A 402 -8.00 -8.76 -1.27
C ILE A 402 -7.12 -8.19 -0.14
N TYR A 403 -6.10 -8.93 0.29
CA TYR A 403 -5.17 -8.48 1.33
C TYR A 403 -4.42 -7.20 0.91
N LYS A 404 -3.96 -7.12 -0.33
CA LYS A 404 -3.28 -5.91 -0.87
C LYS A 404 -4.24 -4.75 -1.12
N MET A 405 -5.46 -5.02 -1.59
CA MET A 405 -6.51 -4.02 -1.68
C MET A 405 -6.82 -3.41 -0.31
N ALA A 406 -6.93 -4.24 0.74
CA ALA A 406 -7.13 -3.77 2.10
C ALA A 406 -6.00 -2.83 2.56
N SER A 407 -4.72 -3.12 2.20
CA SER A 407 -3.60 -2.19 2.47
C SER A 407 -3.81 -0.84 1.80
N SER A 408 -4.14 -0.84 0.51
CA SER A 408 -4.29 0.39 -0.29
C SER A 408 -5.48 1.22 0.17
N LEU A 409 -6.63 0.58 0.39
CA LEU A 409 -7.83 1.25 0.91
C LEU A 409 -7.62 1.77 2.34
N GLY A 410 -6.95 1.00 3.18
CA GLY A 410 -6.60 1.42 4.54
C GLY A 410 -5.76 2.68 4.54
N ALA A 411 -4.69 2.72 3.73
CA ALA A 411 -3.84 3.89 3.59
C ALA A 411 -4.61 5.11 3.08
N ALA A 412 -5.41 4.95 2.01
CA ALA A 412 -6.23 6.03 1.46
C ALA A 412 -7.24 6.57 2.47
N PHE A 413 -7.95 5.67 3.17
CA PHE A 413 -8.92 6.00 4.20
C PHE A 413 -8.28 6.74 5.38
N GLY A 414 -7.16 6.21 5.90
CA GLY A 414 -6.46 6.84 7.03
C GLY A 414 -5.90 8.21 6.70
N VAL A 415 -5.31 8.38 5.51
CA VAL A 415 -4.83 9.69 5.03
C VAL A 415 -5.98 10.66 4.89
N ALA A 416 -7.10 10.26 4.26
CA ALA A 416 -8.26 11.14 4.04
C ALA A 416 -8.92 11.56 5.35
N LEU A 417 -9.14 10.63 6.29
CA LEU A 417 -9.73 10.95 7.60
C LEU A 417 -8.78 11.80 8.45
N SER A 418 -7.49 11.47 8.48
CA SER A 418 -6.52 12.28 9.23
C SER A 418 -6.44 13.70 8.68
N ALA A 419 -6.46 13.87 7.35
CA ALA A 419 -6.52 15.17 6.70
C ALA A 419 -7.83 15.91 7.02
N ALA A 420 -8.97 15.23 7.00
CA ALA A 420 -10.27 15.82 7.31
C ALA A 420 -10.35 16.29 8.78
N ILE A 421 -9.85 15.48 9.72
CA ILE A 421 -9.80 15.87 11.14
C ILE A 421 -8.86 17.08 11.31
N PHE A 422 -7.67 17.03 10.70
CA PHE A 422 -6.69 18.10 10.79
C PHE A 422 -7.23 19.41 10.21
N THR A 423 -7.76 19.39 8.99
CA THR A 423 -8.29 20.60 8.35
C THR A 423 -9.57 21.13 8.99
N GLY A 424 -10.44 20.23 9.48
CA GLY A 424 -11.68 20.61 10.14
C GLY A 424 -11.48 21.26 11.50
N LEU A 425 -10.40 20.94 12.21
CA LEU A 425 -10.04 21.54 13.50
C LEU A 425 -9.12 22.76 13.34
N ASN A 426 -8.29 22.79 12.30
CA ASN A 426 -7.40 23.91 12.02
C ASN A 426 -8.21 25.09 11.46
N GLY A 427 -8.16 26.22 12.15
CA GLY A 427 -8.94 27.43 11.80
C GLY A 427 -10.38 27.44 12.33
N SER A 428 -10.77 26.45 13.14
CA SER A 428 -12.11 26.41 13.77
C SER A 428 -12.23 27.32 15.01
N GLY A 429 -11.12 27.84 15.52
CA GLY A 429 -11.06 28.56 16.80
C GLY A 429 -11.26 27.63 18.02
N PHE A 430 -11.46 26.33 17.78
CA PHE A 430 -11.70 25.37 18.85
C PHE A 430 -10.40 24.72 19.30
N VAL A 431 -9.96 25.03 20.52
CA VAL A 431 -8.82 24.38 21.18
C VAL A 431 -9.27 23.86 22.54
N LEU A 432 -9.52 22.57 22.59
CA LEU A 432 -9.73 21.90 23.86
C LEU A 432 -8.39 21.74 24.58
N LEU A 433 -8.37 21.81 25.90
CA LEU A 433 -7.16 21.60 26.68
C LEU A 433 -6.05 22.66 26.46
N GLN A 434 -6.41 23.93 26.27
CA GLN A 434 -5.42 25.02 26.14
C GLN A 434 -4.33 24.99 27.23
N ASN A 435 -4.68 24.53 28.42
CA ASN A 435 -3.76 24.46 29.57
C ASN A 435 -2.60 23.48 29.39
N ILE A 436 -2.69 22.51 28.46
CA ILE A 436 -1.55 21.62 28.17
C ILE A 436 -0.47 22.28 27.32
N PHE A 437 -0.80 23.38 26.62
CA PHE A 437 0.15 24.17 25.82
C PHE A 437 0.92 25.19 26.69
N VAL A 438 1.26 24.83 27.91
CA VAL A 438 1.94 25.68 28.87
C VAL A 438 3.25 26.22 28.29
N GLY A 439 3.41 27.55 28.34
CA GLY A 439 4.60 28.23 27.82
C GLY A 439 4.68 28.39 26.30
N ARG A 440 3.72 27.87 25.55
CA ARG A 440 3.62 28.02 24.09
C ARG A 440 2.23 28.47 23.68
N THR A 441 2.12 29.66 23.10
CA THR A 441 0.86 30.24 22.63
C THR A 441 0.80 30.38 21.10
N ASP A 442 1.87 30.02 20.41
CA ASP A 442 1.98 30.07 18.95
C ASP A 442 1.38 28.81 18.29
N ASN A 443 0.67 29.01 17.20
CA ASN A 443 0.12 27.96 16.35
C ASN A 443 -0.68 26.86 17.09
N THR A 444 -1.37 27.21 18.19
CA THR A 444 -2.09 26.26 19.06
C THR A 444 -3.16 25.46 18.31
N GLU A 445 -3.88 26.08 17.36
CA GLU A 445 -4.90 25.39 16.56
C GLU A 445 -4.30 24.30 15.68
N VAL A 446 -3.23 24.62 14.94
CA VAL A 446 -2.52 23.66 14.08
C VAL A 446 -2.00 22.49 14.93
N ARG A 447 -1.42 22.79 16.08
CA ARG A 447 -0.81 21.79 16.97
C ARG A 447 -1.87 20.93 17.64
N PHE A 448 -3.02 21.51 18.03
CA PHE A 448 -4.16 20.77 18.55
C PHE A 448 -4.80 19.89 17.48
N ALA A 449 -5.05 20.43 16.28
CA ALA A 449 -5.62 19.70 15.17
C ALA A 449 -4.75 18.49 14.78
N ALA A 450 -3.42 18.68 14.74
CA ALA A 450 -2.49 17.59 14.48
C ALA A 450 -2.51 16.52 15.58
N MET A 451 -2.53 16.93 16.86
CA MET A 451 -2.61 15.99 17.98
C MET A 451 -3.85 15.10 17.87
N VAL A 452 -5.02 15.67 17.62
CA VAL A 452 -6.27 14.90 17.50
C VAL A 452 -6.23 13.95 16.31
N ALA A 453 -5.76 14.41 15.14
CA ALA A 453 -5.63 13.57 13.96
C ALA A 453 -4.64 12.41 14.17
N LEU A 454 -3.53 12.65 14.87
CA LEU A 454 -2.54 11.62 15.21
C LEU A 454 -3.10 10.61 16.23
N LEU A 455 -3.84 11.07 17.24
CA LEU A 455 -4.50 10.18 18.21
C LEU A 455 -5.58 9.31 17.56
N PHE A 456 -6.25 9.80 16.50
CA PHE A 456 -7.11 8.95 15.67
C PHE A 456 -6.34 7.78 15.03
N ASN A 457 -5.11 8.02 14.54
CA ASN A 457 -4.27 6.95 14.01
C ASN A 457 -3.80 5.97 15.11
N VAL A 458 -3.59 6.44 16.34
CA VAL A 458 -3.36 5.55 17.49
C VAL A 458 -4.56 4.65 17.71
N LEU A 459 -5.79 5.19 17.68
CA LEU A 459 -7.02 4.39 17.82
C LEU A 459 -7.10 3.29 16.76
N MET A 460 -6.78 3.58 15.51
CA MET A 460 -6.74 2.57 14.45
C MET A 460 -5.75 1.44 14.76
N THR A 461 -4.56 1.77 15.27
CA THR A 461 -3.56 0.74 15.65
C THR A 461 -4.00 -0.08 16.86
N LEU A 462 -4.69 0.52 17.84
CA LEU A 462 -5.25 -0.20 18.99
C LEU A 462 -6.36 -1.17 18.56
N ILE A 463 -7.24 -0.76 17.64
CA ILE A 463 -8.26 -1.65 17.06
C ILE A 463 -7.59 -2.80 16.30
N ALA A 464 -6.49 -2.54 15.59
CA ALA A 464 -5.71 -3.60 14.93
C ALA A 464 -5.15 -4.62 15.95
N ILE A 465 -4.63 -4.17 17.08
CA ILE A 465 -4.19 -5.07 18.18
C ILE A 465 -5.33 -5.94 18.65
N LEU A 466 -6.51 -5.37 18.92
CA LEU A 466 -7.69 -6.11 19.36
C LEU A 466 -8.14 -7.15 18.32
N ALA A 467 -8.14 -6.78 17.04
CA ALA A 467 -8.43 -7.69 15.94
C ALA A 467 -7.46 -8.89 15.94
N ILE A 468 -6.15 -8.63 16.00
CA ILE A 468 -5.11 -9.68 16.03
C ILE A 468 -5.29 -10.59 17.26
N MET A 469 -5.54 -10.01 18.43
CA MET A 469 -5.73 -10.76 19.68
C MET A 469 -6.90 -11.73 19.62
N LYS A 470 -7.98 -11.37 18.93
CA LYS A 470 -9.20 -12.19 18.81
C LYS A 470 -9.11 -13.24 17.70
N THR A 471 -8.37 -12.98 16.63
CA THR A 471 -8.47 -13.76 15.39
C THR A 471 -7.21 -14.55 15.03
N VAL A 472 -6.02 -14.06 15.38
CA VAL A 472 -4.77 -14.75 15.07
C VAL A 472 -4.41 -15.70 16.21
N PRO A 473 -4.24 -17.02 15.95
CA PRO A 473 -3.96 -18.00 16.99
C PRO A 473 -2.58 -17.81 17.63
N LYS A 474 -2.46 -18.20 18.90
CA LYS A 474 -1.15 -18.31 19.55
C LYS A 474 -0.41 -19.52 18.96
N LYS A 475 0.89 -19.39 18.75
CA LYS A 475 1.75 -20.56 18.48
C LYS A 475 1.75 -21.43 19.74
N LYS A 476 1.34 -22.68 19.59
CA LYS A 476 1.45 -23.67 20.65
C LYS A 476 2.91 -23.98 20.97
#